data_7f2a31983f4bcee62d137cfb36b0ec7e
#
_entry.id   7f2a31983f4bcee62d137cfb36b0ec7e
#
_cell.length_a   1.000
_cell.length_b   1.000
_cell.length_c   1.000
_cell.angle_alpha   90.00
_cell.angle_beta   90.00
_cell.angle_gamma   90.00
#
_symmetry.space_group_name_H-M   'P 1'
#
loop_
_entity.id
_entity.type
_entity.pdbx_description
1 polymer ?
#
loop_
_entity_poly.entity_id
_entity_poly.type
_entity_poly.pdbx_seq_one_letter_code
_entity_poly.pdbx_strand_id
1 'polypeptide(L)'
;DMILIADCGSTKIDWCVLDKDRVVARVATCGMNAMLLTEDEMASNIARELMPSISAYPIDEVYYYGAGCLGDVCDNVRRAIARNIDAKVIEVASDLLAAARALCADQPGIACIMGTGSNSCYYDGKEIVDNVSPLGYILGDEGSGAVLGKLLVGDVLKKQIPEPLCEKFLTQFGLDRL
;
A
#
# COMPACT_ATOMS: atom_id res chain seq x y z
N ASP A 1 -4.78 20.01 15.35
CA ASP A 1 -5.64 19.10 14.60
C ASP A 1 -4.92 17.74 14.51
N MET A 2 -5.65 16.69 14.85
CA MET A 2 -5.11 15.31 14.77
C MET A 2 -5.44 14.70 13.43
N ILE A 3 -4.42 14.13 12.79
CA ILE A 3 -4.52 13.53 11.47
C ILE A 3 -4.23 12.04 11.58
N LEU A 4 -5.06 11.21 10.96
CA LEU A 4 -4.82 9.79 10.78
C LEU A 4 -4.44 9.54 9.32
N ILE A 5 -3.26 8.97 9.10
CA ILE A 5 -2.79 8.56 7.77
C ILE A 5 -2.74 7.04 7.71
N ALA A 6 -3.22 6.46 6.62
CA ALA A 6 -3.17 5.03 6.35
C ALA A 6 -2.44 4.74 5.04
N ASP A 7 -1.48 3.84 5.09
CA ASP A 7 -0.85 3.20 3.92
C ASP A 7 -1.32 1.74 3.86
N CYS A 8 -2.22 1.46 2.92
CA CYS A 8 -2.85 0.15 2.77
C CYS A 8 -2.23 -0.64 1.64
N GLY A 9 -1.36 -1.57 2.03
CA GLY A 9 -0.88 -2.61 1.14
C GLY A 9 -1.80 -3.83 1.09
N SER A 10 -1.42 -4.81 0.28
CA SER A 10 -2.20 -6.06 0.09
C SER A 10 -2.27 -6.93 1.35
N THR A 11 -1.28 -6.89 2.23
CA THR A 11 -1.15 -7.78 3.40
C THR A 11 -1.35 -7.07 4.72
N LYS A 12 -1.07 -5.79 4.80
CA LYS A 12 -1.19 -4.97 6.02
C LYS A 12 -1.56 -3.53 5.68
N ILE A 13 -2.08 -2.84 6.69
CA ILE A 13 -2.24 -1.39 6.68
C ILE A 13 -1.36 -0.84 7.80
N ASP A 14 -0.52 0.12 7.49
CA ASP A 14 0.22 0.92 8.46
C ASP A 14 -0.54 2.23 8.71
N TRP A 15 -1.00 2.40 9.95
CA TRP A 15 -1.72 3.59 10.40
C TRP A 15 -0.80 4.47 11.24
N CYS A 16 -0.87 5.78 11.02
CA CYS A 16 -0.09 6.77 11.75
C CYS A 16 -0.98 7.91 12.24
N VAL A 17 -1.01 8.15 13.55
CA VAL A 17 -1.69 9.29 14.15
C VAL A 17 -0.66 10.41 14.34
N LEU A 18 -0.99 11.58 13.82
CA LEU A 18 -0.18 12.78 13.92
C LEU A 18 -0.92 13.83 14.76
N ASP A 19 -0.19 14.44 15.70
CA ASP A 19 -0.59 15.72 16.31
C ASP A 19 0.30 16.80 15.71
N LYS A 20 -0.25 17.61 14.82
CA LYS A 20 0.50 18.52 13.93
C LYS A 20 1.56 17.73 13.15
N ASP A 21 2.84 18.03 13.35
CA ASP A 21 3.97 17.35 12.68
C ASP A 21 4.57 16.20 13.49
N ARG A 22 3.96 15.85 14.62
CA ARG A 22 4.49 14.81 15.51
C ARG A 22 3.69 13.53 15.42
N VAL A 23 4.37 12.42 15.16
CA VAL A 23 3.77 11.08 15.27
C VAL A 23 3.53 10.77 16.74
N VAL A 24 2.26 10.52 17.11
CA VAL A 24 1.84 10.16 18.48
C VAL A 24 1.44 8.71 18.63
N ALA A 25 1.04 8.04 17.53
CA ALA A 25 0.78 6.60 17.53
C ALA A 25 1.06 5.98 16.16
N ARG A 26 1.43 4.72 16.16
CA ARG A 26 1.52 3.85 14.98
C ARG A 26 0.82 2.54 15.28
N VAL A 27 -0.01 2.09 14.35
CA VAL A 27 -0.78 0.85 14.46
C VAL A 27 -0.65 0.10 13.14
N ALA A 28 -0.47 -1.21 13.21
CA ALA A 28 -0.54 -2.07 12.05
C ALA A 28 -1.77 -2.98 12.17
N THR A 29 -2.55 -3.08 11.09
CA THR A 29 -3.70 -3.97 11.00
C THR A 29 -3.59 -4.87 9.77
N CYS A 30 -4.45 -5.87 9.67
CA CYS A 30 -4.54 -6.67 8.45
C CYS A 30 -4.86 -5.80 7.24
N GLY A 31 -4.31 -6.17 6.08
CA GLY A 31 -4.60 -5.50 4.81
C GLY A 31 -6.08 -5.58 4.46
N MET A 32 -6.63 -4.52 3.88
CA MET A 32 -7.99 -4.48 3.36
C MET A 32 -7.95 -4.34 1.84
N ASN A 33 -8.18 -5.43 1.13
CA ASN A 33 -8.37 -5.33 -0.32
C ASN A 33 -9.79 -4.80 -0.60
N ALA A 34 -9.89 -3.49 -0.82
CA ALA A 34 -11.14 -2.80 -1.03
C ALA A 34 -11.90 -3.24 -2.31
N MET A 35 -11.23 -3.95 -3.23
CA MET A 35 -11.88 -4.55 -4.40
C MET A 35 -12.61 -5.86 -4.08
N LEU A 36 -12.26 -6.51 -2.96
CA LEU A 36 -12.81 -7.82 -2.57
C LEU A 36 -13.71 -7.76 -1.35
N LEU A 37 -13.54 -6.75 -0.49
CA LEU A 37 -14.29 -6.58 0.74
C LEU A 37 -15.48 -5.65 0.56
N THR A 38 -16.59 -5.98 1.20
CA THR A 38 -17.75 -5.11 1.32
C THR A 38 -17.48 -3.95 2.30
N GLU A 39 -18.29 -2.90 2.23
CA GLU A 39 -18.25 -1.79 3.19
C GLU A 39 -18.42 -2.29 4.65
N ASP A 40 -19.34 -3.24 4.88
CA ASP A 40 -19.60 -3.81 6.21
C ASP A 40 -18.39 -4.57 6.76
N GLU A 41 -17.73 -5.36 5.93
CA GLU A 41 -16.52 -6.09 6.32
C GLU A 41 -15.37 -5.13 6.63
N MET A 42 -15.16 -4.11 5.81
CA MET A 42 -14.15 -3.09 6.05
C MET A 42 -14.43 -2.31 7.34
N ALA A 43 -15.67 -1.87 7.56
CA ALA A 43 -16.06 -1.17 8.77
C ALA A 43 -15.85 -2.03 10.03
N SER A 44 -16.20 -3.32 9.95
CA SER A 44 -16.00 -4.27 11.04
C SER A 44 -14.53 -4.52 11.35
N ASN A 45 -13.69 -4.59 10.33
CA ASN A 45 -12.23 -4.74 10.50
C ASN A 45 -11.63 -3.51 11.18
N ILE A 46 -12.01 -2.30 10.77
CA ILE A 46 -11.58 -1.04 11.40
C ILE A 46 -12.01 -1.01 12.87
N ALA A 47 -13.26 -1.34 13.16
CA ALA A 47 -13.78 -1.38 14.53
C ALA A 47 -13.00 -2.35 15.44
N ARG A 48 -12.67 -3.51 14.91
CA ARG A 48 -12.01 -4.59 15.67
C ARG A 48 -10.51 -4.35 15.84
N GLU A 49 -9.81 -3.91 14.80
CA GLU A 49 -8.35 -3.91 14.76
C GLU A 49 -7.73 -2.54 15.03
N LEU A 50 -8.36 -1.47 14.54
CA LEU A 50 -7.82 -0.11 14.65
C LEU A 50 -8.34 0.63 15.87
N MET A 51 -9.68 0.66 16.06
CA MET A 51 -10.32 1.51 17.05
C MET A 51 -9.83 1.28 18.49
N PRO A 52 -9.53 0.05 18.96
CA PRO A 52 -8.97 -0.14 20.31
C PRO A 52 -7.67 0.63 20.57
N SER A 53 -6.89 0.88 19.52
CA SER A 53 -5.59 1.55 19.62
C SER A 53 -5.65 3.06 19.43
N ILE A 54 -6.70 3.59 18.79
CA ILE A 54 -6.78 5.02 18.45
C ILE A 54 -7.96 5.76 19.10
N SER A 55 -8.87 5.07 19.78
CA SER A 55 -10.08 5.67 20.36
C SER A 55 -9.84 6.82 21.34
N ALA A 56 -8.63 6.92 21.91
CA ALA A 56 -8.24 8.01 22.79
C ALA A 56 -7.83 9.30 22.03
N TYR A 57 -7.67 9.23 20.71
CA TYR A 57 -7.24 10.37 19.90
C TYR A 57 -8.44 10.98 19.18
N PRO A 58 -8.70 12.30 19.36
CA PRO A 58 -9.76 13.00 18.62
C PRO A 58 -9.29 13.27 17.18
N ILE A 59 -9.54 12.33 16.28
CA ILE A 59 -9.12 12.44 14.87
C ILE A 59 -9.99 13.48 14.16
N ASP A 60 -9.37 14.52 13.63
CA ASP A 60 -10.03 15.57 12.84
C ASP A 60 -10.06 15.22 11.34
N GLU A 61 -9.00 14.59 10.83
CA GLU A 61 -8.83 14.32 9.41
C GLU A 61 -8.27 12.91 9.19
N VAL A 62 -8.74 12.23 8.15
CA VAL A 62 -8.26 10.91 7.75
C VAL A 62 -7.81 10.96 6.30
N TYR A 63 -6.60 10.52 6.03
CA TYR A 63 -6.03 10.32 4.70
C TYR A 63 -5.68 8.85 4.52
N TYR A 64 -6.47 8.16 3.71
CA TYR A 64 -6.29 6.75 3.43
C TYR A 64 -5.79 6.55 2.01
N TYR A 65 -4.69 5.85 1.87
CA TYR A 65 -4.08 5.52 0.59
C TYR A 65 -4.00 4.01 0.42
N GLY A 66 -4.61 3.49 -0.64
CA GLY A 66 -4.67 2.05 -0.85
C GLY A 66 -4.48 1.64 -2.30
N ALA A 67 -3.84 0.48 -2.47
CA ALA A 67 -3.70 -0.13 -3.78
C ALA A 67 -5.08 -0.38 -4.41
N GLY A 68 -5.27 0.05 -5.65
CA GLY A 68 -6.53 -0.12 -6.38
C GLY A 68 -7.68 0.77 -5.91
N CYS A 69 -7.46 1.72 -4.99
CA CYS A 69 -8.47 2.70 -4.59
C CYS A 69 -8.70 3.71 -5.71
N LEU A 70 -9.71 3.46 -6.55
CA LEU A 70 -10.14 4.32 -7.66
C LEU A 70 -11.69 4.34 -7.73
N GLY A 71 -12.26 5.48 -8.10
CA GLY A 71 -13.71 5.64 -8.31
C GLY A 71 -14.56 5.15 -7.13
N ASP A 72 -15.56 4.31 -7.40
CA ASP A 72 -16.52 3.81 -6.39
C ASP A 72 -15.87 3.03 -5.25
N VAL A 73 -14.69 2.43 -5.48
CA VAL A 73 -13.93 1.74 -4.44
C VAL A 73 -13.51 2.71 -3.34
N CYS A 74 -13.08 3.92 -3.70
CA CYS A 74 -12.76 4.97 -2.74
C CYS A 74 -13.97 5.34 -1.88
N ASP A 75 -15.16 5.40 -2.47
CA ASP A 75 -16.38 5.76 -1.74
C ASP A 75 -16.79 4.70 -0.73
N ASN A 76 -16.63 3.42 -1.08
CA ASN A 76 -16.87 2.31 -0.15
C ASN A 76 -15.92 2.38 1.07
N VAL A 77 -14.63 2.60 0.83
CA VAL A 77 -13.64 2.75 1.90
C VAL A 77 -13.95 3.97 2.76
N ARG A 78 -14.27 5.11 2.14
CA ARG A 78 -14.63 6.34 2.87
C ARG A 78 -15.81 6.13 3.80
N ARG A 79 -16.88 5.46 3.34
CA ARG A 79 -18.04 5.16 4.17
C ARG A 79 -17.70 4.18 5.29
N ALA A 80 -16.89 3.16 5.03
CA ALA A 80 -16.44 2.22 6.05
C ALA A 80 -15.65 2.93 7.17
N ILE A 81 -14.78 3.88 6.82
CA ILE A 81 -14.03 4.71 7.79
C ILE A 81 -15.00 5.61 8.57
N ALA A 82 -15.91 6.31 7.89
CA ALA A 82 -16.87 7.24 8.51
C ALA A 82 -17.81 6.57 9.52
N ARG A 83 -18.03 5.27 9.42
CA ARG A 83 -18.83 4.51 10.41
C ARG A 83 -18.12 4.32 11.76
N ASN A 84 -16.81 4.52 11.81
CA ASN A 84 -15.99 4.30 12.99
C ASN A 84 -15.34 5.59 13.51
N ILE A 85 -15.06 6.54 12.64
CA ILE A 85 -14.29 7.75 12.95
C ILE A 85 -15.10 8.97 12.48
N ASP A 86 -15.49 9.81 13.43
CA ASP A 86 -16.18 11.08 13.17
C ASP A 86 -15.14 12.17 12.86
N ALA A 87 -14.63 12.16 11.62
CA ALA A 87 -13.65 13.12 11.15
C ALA A 87 -14.29 14.16 10.22
N LYS A 88 -13.79 15.39 10.24
CA LYS A 88 -14.24 16.50 9.37
C LYS A 88 -13.91 16.25 7.91
N VAL A 89 -12.78 15.58 7.67
CA VAL A 89 -12.28 15.24 6.34
C VAL A 89 -11.92 13.76 6.31
N ILE A 90 -12.39 13.04 5.30
CA ILE A 90 -11.96 11.67 5.01
C ILE A 90 -11.62 11.62 3.52
N GLU A 91 -10.35 11.67 3.20
CA GLU A 91 -9.82 11.49 1.86
C GLU A 91 -9.38 10.04 1.66
N VAL A 92 -9.80 9.44 0.55
CA VAL A 92 -9.37 8.10 0.13
C VAL A 92 -8.82 8.22 -1.28
N ALA A 93 -7.59 7.75 -1.47
CA ALA A 93 -6.90 7.83 -2.75
C ALA A 93 -6.02 6.59 -2.99
N SER A 94 -5.39 6.52 -4.17
CA SER A 94 -4.44 5.45 -4.49
C SER A 94 -3.13 5.60 -3.71
N ASP A 95 -2.49 4.48 -3.44
CA ASP A 95 -1.13 4.40 -2.89
C ASP A 95 -0.10 5.15 -3.76
N LEU A 96 -0.33 5.16 -5.07
CA LEU A 96 0.51 5.90 -6.02
C LEU A 96 0.47 7.41 -5.78
N LEU A 97 -0.69 7.96 -5.39
CA LEU A 97 -0.79 9.38 -5.01
C LEU A 97 -0.06 9.65 -3.69
N ALA A 98 -0.10 8.72 -2.74
CA ALA A 98 0.71 8.85 -1.53
C ALA A 98 2.20 8.92 -1.85
N ALA A 99 2.70 8.02 -2.71
CA ALA A 99 4.09 8.03 -3.15
C ALA A 99 4.46 9.34 -3.85
N ALA A 100 3.59 9.84 -4.74
CA ALA A 100 3.80 11.10 -5.43
C ALA A 100 3.88 12.29 -4.46
N ARG A 101 2.94 12.41 -3.52
CA ARG A 101 2.92 13.46 -2.49
C ARG A 101 4.15 13.39 -1.57
N ALA A 102 4.55 12.18 -1.17
CA ALA A 102 5.69 11.98 -0.29
C ALA A 102 7.04 12.30 -0.95
N LEU A 103 7.19 12.01 -2.25
CA LEU A 103 8.45 12.19 -2.98
C LEU A 103 8.58 13.57 -3.61
N CYS A 104 7.49 14.12 -4.12
CA CYS A 104 7.50 15.33 -4.92
C CYS A 104 6.97 16.56 -4.16
N ALA A 105 6.27 16.38 -3.03
CA ALA A 105 5.58 17.43 -2.28
C ALA A 105 4.62 18.23 -3.20
N ASP A 106 4.91 19.50 -3.44
CA ASP A 106 4.16 20.41 -4.32
C ASP A 106 4.83 20.66 -5.68
N GLN A 107 5.88 19.86 -5.99
CA GLN A 107 6.64 19.99 -7.24
C GLN A 107 6.25 18.90 -8.24
N PRO A 108 6.30 19.20 -9.56
CA PRO A 108 6.16 18.18 -10.59
C PRO A 108 7.26 17.12 -10.49
N GLY A 109 6.91 15.86 -10.73
CA GLY A 109 7.87 14.77 -10.67
C GLY A 109 7.31 13.44 -11.14
N ILE A 110 8.18 12.43 -11.19
CA ILE A 110 7.82 11.04 -11.44
C ILE A 110 7.94 10.27 -10.14
N ALA A 111 6.86 9.61 -9.73
CA ALA A 111 6.85 8.72 -8.60
C ALA A 111 6.71 7.27 -9.05
N CYS A 112 7.47 6.37 -8.42
CA CYS A 112 7.44 4.94 -8.71
C CYS A 112 7.26 4.15 -7.41
N ILE A 113 6.42 3.12 -7.47
CA ILE A 113 6.26 2.12 -6.42
C ILE A 113 6.90 0.82 -6.89
N MET A 114 7.72 0.21 -6.03
CA MET A 114 8.28 -1.13 -6.21
C MET A 114 7.97 -1.95 -4.95
N GLY A 115 6.87 -2.69 -4.98
CA GLY A 115 6.40 -3.57 -3.91
C GLY A 115 6.22 -5.00 -4.42
N THR A 116 5.11 -5.65 -4.06
CA THR A 116 4.68 -6.94 -4.64
C THR A 116 4.44 -6.79 -6.14
N GLY A 117 3.77 -5.71 -6.56
CA GLY A 117 3.71 -5.20 -7.94
C GLY A 117 4.57 -3.97 -8.12
N SER A 118 4.49 -3.32 -9.29
CA SER A 118 5.11 -2.01 -9.55
C SER A 118 4.12 -1.06 -10.19
N ASN A 119 4.34 0.23 -10.03
CA ASN A 119 3.54 1.26 -10.69
C ASN A 119 4.33 2.56 -10.78
N SER A 120 3.95 3.45 -11.70
CA SER A 120 4.61 4.75 -11.86
C SER A 120 3.64 5.80 -12.36
N CYS A 121 3.88 7.07 -12.03
CA CYS A 121 3.08 8.18 -12.51
C CYS A 121 3.91 9.43 -12.74
N TYR A 122 3.38 10.32 -13.57
CA TYR A 122 3.76 11.71 -13.61
C TYR A 122 2.77 12.51 -12.76
N TYR A 123 3.31 13.26 -11.82
CA TYR A 123 2.61 14.11 -10.86
C TYR A 123 2.96 15.56 -11.16
N ASP A 124 1.96 16.45 -11.21
CA ASP A 124 2.17 17.88 -11.58
C ASP A 124 2.41 18.80 -10.37
N GLY A 125 2.47 18.22 -9.17
CA GLY A 125 2.54 18.94 -7.88
C GLY A 125 1.20 19.03 -7.16
N LYS A 126 0.11 18.53 -7.76
CA LYS A 126 -1.23 18.49 -7.17
C LYS A 126 -1.92 17.15 -7.37
N GLU A 127 -1.87 16.64 -8.60
CA GLU A 127 -2.56 15.42 -8.98
C GLU A 127 -1.71 14.57 -9.95
N ILE A 128 -2.07 13.30 -10.08
CA ILE A 128 -1.49 12.42 -11.08
C ILE A 128 -2.12 12.76 -12.43
N VAL A 129 -1.31 13.21 -13.37
CA VAL A 129 -1.75 13.62 -14.71
C VAL A 129 -1.46 12.57 -15.77
N ASP A 130 -0.55 11.63 -15.48
CA ASP A 130 -0.25 10.52 -16.39
C ASP A 130 0.23 9.29 -15.59
N ASN A 131 -0.10 8.10 -16.09
CA ASN A 131 0.23 6.82 -15.48
C ASN A 131 0.45 5.78 -16.57
N VAL A 132 1.62 5.13 -16.53
CA VAL A 132 1.85 3.95 -17.35
C VAL A 132 1.24 2.76 -16.64
N SER A 133 0.24 2.12 -17.26
CA SER A 133 -0.45 0.98 -16.68
C SER A 133 0.54 -0.14 -16.30
N PRO A 134 0.56 -0.62 -15.05
CA PRO A 134 1.47 -1.66 -14.59
C PRO A 134 1.17 -3.03 -15.19
N LEU A 135 -0.01 -3.23 -15.79
CA LEU A 135 -0.50 -4.47 -16.42
C LEU A 135 -0.53 -5.71 -15.50
N GLY A 136 -0.07 -5.58 -14.25
CA GLY A 136 -0.11 -6.63 -13.24
C GLY A 136 0.86 -7.78 -13.45
N TYR A 137 0.75 -8.78 -12.59
CA TYR A 137 1.70 -9.88 -12.44
C TYR A 137 2.03 -10.68 -13.72
N ILE A 138 1.05 -10.85 -14.61
CA ILE A 138 1.23 -11.70 -15.81
C ILE A 138 1.91 -10.94 -16.94
N LEU A 139 1.47 -9.69 -17.21
CA LEU A 139 1.87 -8.93 -18.39
C LEU A 139 2.85 -7.79 -18.10
N GLY A 140 3.04 -7.42 -16.83
CA GLY A 140 3.82 -6.26 -16.43
C GLY A 140 4.43 -6.42 -15.04
N ASP A 141 4.28 -5.40 -14.20
CA ASP A 141 4.89 -5.27 -12.88
C ASP A 141 6.42 -5.33 -12.93
N GLU A 142 7.04 -4.80 -13.96
CA GLU A 142 8.48 -4.79 -14.18
C GLU A 142 9.20 -4.17 -12.98
N GLY A 143 10.26 -4.84 -12.50
CA GLY A 143 11.02 -4.42 -11.32
C GLY A 143 10.35 -4.70 -9.97
N SER A 144 9.15 -5.27 -9.95
CA SER A 144 8.47 -5.67 -8.72
C SER A 144 9.15 -6.86 -8.03
N GLY A 145 8.87 -7.02 -6.73
CA GLY A 145 9.34 -8.18 -5.96
C GLY A 145 8.86 -9.51 -6.56
N ALA A 146 7.64 -9.56 -7.10
CA ALA A 146 7.10 -10.75 -7.74
C ALA A 146 7.85 -11.10 -9.03
N VAL A 147 8.14 -10.11 -9.89
CA VAL A 147 8.90 -10.35 -11.15
C VAL A 147 10.34 -10.71 -10.84
N LEU A 148 11.00 -9.98 -9.94
CA LEU A 148 12.39 -10.27 -9.54
C LEU A 148 12.51 -11.65 -8.90
N GLY A 149 11.57 -12.02 -8.03
CA GLY A 149 11.52 -13.35 -7.42
C GLY A 149 11.35 -14.45 -8.44
N LYS A 150 10.45 -14.28 -9.41
CA LYS A 150 10.25 -15.24 -10.51
C LYS A 150 11.51 -15.42 -11.36
N LEU A 151 12.19 -14.32 -11.70
CA LEU A 151 13.46 -14.37 -12.43
C LEU A 151 14.54 -15.10 -11.63
N LEU A 152 14.72 -14.73 -10.35
CA LEU A 152 15.70 -15.36 -9.48
C LEU A 152 15.49 -16.87 -9.35
N VAL A 153 14.25 -17.31 -9.10
CA VAL A 153 13.92 -18.74 -9.03
C VAL A 153 14.25 -19.44 -10.36
N GLY A 154 13.88 -18.82 -11.48
CA GLY A 154 14.20 -19.35 -12.81
C GLY A 154 15.71 -19.53 -13.03
N ASP A 155 16.49 -18.51 -12.67
CA ASP A 155 17.95 -18.53 -12.82
C ASP A 155 18.62 -19.56 -11.90
N VAL A 156 18.12 -19.71 -10.64
CA VAL A 156 18.58 -20.75 -9.72
C VAL A 156 18.35 -22.15 -10.30
N LEU A 157 17.12 -22.44 -10.74
CA LEU A 157 16.75 -23.77 -11.25
C LEU A 157 17.46 -24.10 -12.57
N LYS A 158 17.71 -23.09 -13.41
CA LYS A 158 18.47 -23.24 -14.67
C LYS A 158 19.98 -23.18 -14.48
N LYS A 159 20.48 -22.98 -13.25
CA LYS A 159 21.91 -22.86 -12.93
C LYS A 159 22.59 -21.70 -13.69
N GLN A 160 21.87 -20.58 -13.81
CA GLN A 160 22.35 -19.37 -14.51
C GLN A 160 23.00 -18.34 -13.56
N ILE A 161 23.03 -18.63 -12.26
CA ILE A 161 23.73 -17.83 -11.25
C ILE A 161 24.90 -18.60 -10.65
N PRO A 162 25.90 -17.94 -10.04
CA PRO A 162 27.03 -18.59 -9.39
C PRO A 162 26.63 -19.65 -8.39
N GLU A 163 27.30 -20.81 -8.42
CA GLU A 163 26.98 -21.96 -7.60
C GLU A 163 26.81 -21.67 -6.10
N PRO A 164 27.67 -20.89 -5.43
CA PRO A 164 27.49 -20.58 -4.01
C PRO A 164 26.17 -19.84 -3.69
N LEU A 165 25.66 -19.02 -4.62
CA LEU A 165 24.37 -18.35 -4.46
C LEU A 165 23.20 -19.31 -4.68
N CYS A 166 23.34 -20.22 -5.65
CA CYS A 166 22.36 -21.25 -5.90
C CYS A 166 22.19 -22.17 -4.67
N GLU A 167 23.28 -22.67 -4.10
CA GLU A 167 23.27 -23.48 -2.89
C GLU A 167 22.66 -22.74 -1.68
N LYS A 168 23.04 -21.48 -1.49
CA LYS A 168 22.49 -20.66 -0.42
C LYS A 168 20.98 -20.49 -0.55
N PHE A 169 20.49 -20.22 -1.76
CA PHE A 169 19.06 -20.08 -2.03
C PHE A 169 18.30 -21.37 -1.72
N LEU A 170 18.74 -22.49 -2.29
CA LEU A 170 18.10 -23.80 -2.09
C LEU A 170 18.05 -24.18 -0.61
N THR A 171 19.16 -24.03 0.10
CA THR A 171 19.24 -24.30 1.54
C THR A 171 18.30 -23.42 2.35
N GLN A 172 18.25 -22.11 2.04
CA GLN A 172 17.41 -21.15 2.77
C GLN A 172 15.91 -21.46 2.64
N PHE A 173 15.49 -21.96 1.49
CA PHE A 173 14.08 -22.27 1.24
C PHE A 173 13.74 -23.76 1.36
N GLY A 174 14.69 -24.60 1.78
CA GLY A 174 14.48 -26.04 1.94
C GLY A 174 14.11 -26.74 0.63
N LEU A 175 14.67 -26.29 -0.49
CA LEU A 175 14.38 -26.81 -1.81
C LEU A 175 15.49 -27.75 -2.27
N ASP A 176 15.09 -28.86 -2.87
CA ASP A 176 16.01 -29.76 -3.57
C ASP A 176 16.27 -29.29 -5.01
N ARG A 177 17.43 -29.62 -5.55
CA ARG A 177 17.71 -29.40 -6.96
C ARG A 177 16.83 -30.34 -7.80
N LEU A 178 16.20 -29.77 -8.84
CA LEU A 178 15.52 -30.57 -9.86
C LEU A 178 16.52 -31.33 -10.72
#